data_2b82e2dcb2bd6065efa48d85baa06cf1
#
_entry.id   2b82e2dcb2bd6065efa48d85baa06cf1
#
_cell.length_a   1.000
_cell.length_b   1.000
_cell.length_c   1.000
_cell.angle_alpha   90.00
_cell.angle_beta   90.00
_cell.angle_gamma   90.00
#
_symmetry.space_group_name_H-M   'P 1'
#
loop_
_entity.id
_entity.type
_entity.pdbx_description
1 polymer ?
#
loop_
_entity_poly.entity_id
_entity_poly.type
_entity_poly.pdbx_seq_one_letter_code
_entity_poly.pdbx_strand_id
1 'polypeptide(L)'
;MNMPATFFKIAALTSLITAGAANAATELVINGSFESNAISTPFAQLSAVTGWTSSVSGNTAFEIQKGATQGGQSGFNPVAAAGTQYLELNAERLTSVSQSIATTAGGTYALSFAYSGRPNTPGGASSLMNVYWGSTLLTPTALVGTTTGVWQTYSQNVTALGSSSLLRFESIGPVSAPTYGSYLDNVSVMAAVPEPETYAMMLLGLGLLGFVARRKNAA
;
A
#
# COMPACT_ATOMS: atom_id res chain seq x y z
N MET A 1 51.43 -0.47 63.60
CA MET A 1 51.56 -1.06 62.26
C MET A 1 50.21 -0.87 61.54
N ASN A 2 50.09 0.27 60.82
CA ASN A 2 48.84 0.70 60.23
C ASN A 2 48.85 0.27 58.75
N MET A 3 47.88 -0.57 58.33
CA MET A 3 47.63 -0.90 56.93
C MET A 3 46.65 0.12 56.30
N PRO A 4 46.90 0.68 55.11
CA PRO A 4 45.94 1.53 54.46
C PRO A 4 44.88 0.71 53.72
N ALA A 5 43.60 1.02 53.91
CA ALA A 5 42.48 0.47 53.21
C ALA A 5 42.37 1.07 51.79
N THR A 6 42.53 0.21 50.78
CA THR A 6 42.34 0.58 49.37
C THR A 6 40.87 0.56 49.01
N PHE A 7 40.28 1.73 48.83
CA PHE A 7 38.90 1.86 48.34
C PHE A 7 38.86 1.60 46.82
N PHE A 8 38.24 0.49 46.40
CA PHE A 8 37.85 0.24 45.03
C PHE A 8 36.62 1.08 44.69
N LYS A 9 36.76 2.08 43.83
CA LYS A 9 35.64 2.81 43.23
C LYS A 9 35.07 1.99 42.09
N ILE A 10 33.94 1.33 42.31
CA ILE A 10 33.15 0.72 41.27
C ILE A 10 32.35 1.84 40.58
N ALA A 11 32.77 2.22 39.39
CA ALA A 11 31.96 3.11 38.52
C ALA A 11 30.82 2.30 37.92
N ALA A 12 29.60 2.50 38.41
CA ALA A 12 28.40 1.97 37.81
C ALA A 12 28.16 2.68 36.47
N LEU A 13 28.34 1.94 35.38
CA LEU A 13 28.00 2.39 34.02
C LEU A 13 26.48 2.20 33.86
N THR A 14 25.72 3.27 34.10
CA THR A 14 24.28 3.29 33.83
C THR A 14 24.11 3.41 32.31
N SER A 15 23.86 2.30 31.63
CA SER A 15 23.48 2.30 30.19
C SER A 15 22.05 2.83 30.08
N LEU A 16 21.91 4.05 29.57
CA LEU A 16 20.63 4.62 29.18
C LEU A 16 20.21 3.95 27.89
N ILE A 17 19.39 2.92 27.97
CA ILE A 17 18.72 2.33 26.81
C ILE A 17 17.58 3.29 26.47
N THR A 18 17.82 4.23 25.53
CA THR A 18 16.74 4.95 24.90
C THR A 18 16.01 3.95 23.98
N ALA A 19 14.84 3.50 24.39
CA ALA A 19 13.95 2.78 23.52
C ALA A 19 13.66 3.71 22.33
N GLY A 20 14.20 3.39 21.15
CA GLY A 20 13.89 4.09 19.91
C GLY A 20 12.38 3.99 19.69
N ALA A 21 11.71 5.12 19.54
CA ALA A 21 10.32 5.13 19.13
C ALA A 21 10.22 4.41 17.79
N ALA A 22 9.49 3.31 17.75
CA ALA A 22 9.15 2.66 16.49
C ALA A 22 8.32 3.67 15.68
N ASN A 23 8.88 4.23 14.61
CA ASN A 23 8.10 5.04 13.69
C ASN A 23 7.05 4.13 13.06
N ALA A 24 5.77 4.45 13.26
CA ALA A 24 4.70 3.78 12.54
C ALA A 24 4.89 4.00 11.03
N ALA A 25 4.71 2.95 10.24
CA ALA A 25 4.72 3.07 8.79
C ALA A 25 3.67 4.10 8.35
N THR A 26 4.06 5.05 7.49
CA THR A 26 3.16 6.09 7.00
C THR A 26 2.49 5.61 5.72
N GLU A 27 1.15 5.70 5.68
CA GLU A 27 0.37 5.48 4.46
C GLU A 27 0.61 6.62 3.48
N LEU A 28 0.95 6.30 2.23
CA LEU A 28 1.28 7.26 1.18
C LEU A 28 0.18 7.39 0.13
N VAL A 29 -0.77 6.45 0.09
CA VAL A 29 -1.92 6.52 -0.82
C VAL A 29 -2.98 7.44 -0.25
N ILE A 30 -3.44 8.37 -1.07
CA ILE A 30 -4.55 9.25 -0.74
C ILE A 30 -5.84 8.55 -1.19
N ASN A 31 -6.80 8.40 -0.27
CA ASN A 31 -8.11 7.85 -0.58
C ASN A 31 -8.05 6.43 -1.20
N GLY A 32 -7.23 5.54 -0.60
CA GLY A 32 -7.05 4.17 -1.09
C GLY A 32 -8.28 3.26 -0.93
N SER A 33 -9.22 3.63 -0.06
CA SER A 33 -10.53 2.97 0.12
C SER A 33 -11.68 3.72 -0.55
N PHE A 34 -11.40 4.77 -1.34
CA PHE A 34 -12.36 5.55 -2.13
C PHE A 34 -13.49 6.24 -1.34
N GLU A 35 -13.37 6.37 -0.02
CA GLU A 35 -14.40 6.91 0.88
C GLU A 35 -14.52 8.45 0.82
N SER A 36 -13.49 9.17 0.33
CA SER A 36 -13.51 10.64 0.26
C SER A 36 -14.53 11.21 -0.72
N ASN A 37 -15.05 10.38 -1.62
CA ASN A 37 -16.09 10.75 -2.59
C ASN A 37 -17.37 9.98 -2.28
N ALA A 38 -18.02 10.32 -1.16
CA ALA A 38 -19.22 9.63 -0.71
C ALA A 38 -20.36 9.72 -1.72
N ILE A 39 -20.95 8.58 -2.08
CA ILE A 39 -22.12 8.49 -2.97
C ILE A 39 -23.37 8.12 -2.18
N SER A 40 -24.54 8.58 -2.62
CA SER A 40 -25.84 8.29 -1.99
C SER A 40 -26.61 7.18 -2.69
N THR A 41 -26.22 6.83 -3.91
CA THR A 41 -26.83 5.80 -4.77
C THR A 41 -26.05 4.47 -4.67
N PRO A 42 -26.62 3.34 -5.14
CA PRO A 42 -25.91 2.07 -5.19
C PRO A 42 -24.59 2.10 -5.95
N PHE A 43 -24.50 2.94 -6.97
CA PHE A 43 -23.27 3.28 -7.69
C PHE A 43 -23.38 4.72 -8.24
N ALA A 44 -22.25 5.32 -8.56
CA ALA A 44 -22.19 6.61 -9.23
C ALA A 44 -20.99 6.69 -10.16
N GLN A 45 -21.21 7.25 -11.34
CA GLN A 45 -20.15 7.66 -12.26
C GLN A 45 -19.73 9.09 -11.95
N LEU A 46 -18.42 9.33 -11.83
CA LEU A 46 -17.83 10.58 -11.40
C LEU A 46 -16.79 11.07 -12.40
N SER A 47 -16.69 12.38 -12.56
CA SER A 47 -15.63 13.01 -13.36
C SER A 47 -14.28 13.10 -12.63
N ALA A 48 -14.28 12.99 -11.31
CA ALA A 48 -13.10 13.06 -10.47
C ALA A 48 -13.26 12.25 -9.19
N VAL A 49 -12.16 11.62 -8.76
CA VAL A 49 -12.02 10.95 -7.46
C VAL A 49 -10.78 11.49 -6.76
N THR A 50 -10.93 11.89 -5.51
CA THR A 50 -9.86 12.51 -4.71
C THR A 50 -8.60 11.63 -4.70
N GLY A 51 -7.47 12.21 -5.10
CA GLY A 51 -6.17 11.54 -5.15
C GLY A 51 -5.93 10.71 -6.41
N TRP A 52 -6.93 10.45 -7.25
CA TRP A 52 -6.82 9.56 -8.41
C TRP A 52 -7.00 10.28 -9.74
N THR A 53 -6.28 9.80 -10.75
CA THR A 53 -6.38 10.25 -12.15
C THR A 53 -6.85 9.09 -13.02
N SER A 54 -7.83 9.32 -13.86
CA SER A 54 -8.30 8.35 -14.87
C SER A 54 -7.66 8.60 -16.23
N SER A 55 -7.48 7.54 -17.04
CA SER A 55 -7.06 7.64 -18.44
C SER A 55 -8.14 8.22 -19.36
N VAL A 56 -9.36 8.31 -18.88
CA VAL A 56 -10.48 8.94 -19.59
C VAL A 56 -10.97 10.14 -18.81
N SER A 57 -11.64 11.07 -19.50
CA SER A 57 -12.20 12.29 -18.91
C SER A 57 -13.73 12.31 -19.01
N GLY A 58 -14.35 13.25 -18.30
CA GLY A 58 -15.80 13.43 -18.27
C GLY A 58 -16.47 12.62 -17.16
N ASN A 59 -17.79 12.60 -17.16
CA ASN A 59 -18.61 12.06 -16.05
C ASN A 59 -18.48 10.54 -15.87
N THR A 60 -17.84 9.85 -16.80
CA THR A 60 -17.60 8.40 -16.77
C THR A 60 -16.13 8.06 -16.53
N ALA A 61 -15.36 9.00 -15.97
CA ALA A 61 -13.94 8.81 -15.69
C ALA A 61 -13.70 7.77 -14.59
N PHE A 62 -14.63 7.69 -13.63
CA PHE A 62 -14.59 6.75 -12.51
C PHE A 62 -15.98 6.19 -12.25
N GLU A 63 -16.07 5.00 -11.71
CA GLU A 63 -17.30 4.45 -11.15
C GLU A 63 -17.05 3.99 -9.71
N ILE A 64 -17.79 4.57 -8.76
CA ILE A 64 -17.78 4.17 -7.37
C ILE A 64 -19.01 3.32 -7.10
N GLN A 65 -18.80 2.17 -6.46
CA GLN A 65 -19.81 1.21 -6.07
C GLN A 65 -20.00 1.21 -4.56
N LYS A 66 -21.22 0.99 -4.09
CA LYS A 66 -21.51 0.62 -2.70
C LYS A 66 -21.67 -0.88 -2.57
N GLY A 67 -21.21 -1.44 -1.47
CA GLY A 67 -21.47 -2.84 -1.14
C GLY A 67 -22.98 -3.10 -0.91
N ALA A 68 -23.41 -4.33 -1.14
CA ALA A 68 -24.83 -4.73 -1.03
C ALA A 68 -25.46 -4.40 0.34
N THR A 69 -24.69 -4.51 1.44
CA THR A 69 -25.15 -4.20 2.80
C THR A 69 -25.18 -2.70 3.10
N GLN A 70 -24.51 -1.85 2.29
CA GLN A 70 -24.51 -0.41 2.40
C GLN A 70 -25.45 0.29 1.39
N GLY A 71 -26.39 -0.48 0.80
CA GLY A 71 -27.35 0.03 -0.17
C GLY A 71 -26.88 -0.05 -1.61
N GLY A 72 -25.84 -0.87 -1.88
CA GLY A 72 -25.44 -1.24 -3.24
C GLY A 72 -26.45 -2.15 -3.94
N GLN A 73 -26.12 -2.61 -5.14
CA GLN A 73 -26.98 -3.53 -5.88
C GLN A 73 -27.05 -4.89 -5.16
N SER A 74 -28.22 -5.18 -4.58
CA SER A 74 -28.44 -6.41 -3.83
C SER A 74 -28.24 -7.64 -4.70
N GLY A 75 -27.51 -8.61 -4.18
CA GLY A 75 -27.32 -9.93 -4.78
C GLY A 75 -26.21 -10.01 -5.84
N PHE A 76 -25.57 -8.90 -6.22
CA PHE A 76 -24.53 -8.88 -7.26
C PHE A 76 -23.19 -8.35 -6.76
N ASN A 77 -23.18 -7.33 -5.93
CA ASN A 77 -21.95 -6.67 -5.54
C ASN A 77 -21.50 -7.10 -4.13
N PRO A 78 -20.19 -7.33 -3.91
CA PRO A 78 -19.67 -7.64 -2.59
C PRO A 78 -19.83 -6.44 -1.65
N VAL A 79 -19.76 -6.70 -0.34
CA VAL A 79 -19.48 -5.65 0.64
C VAL A 79 -18.08 -5.09 0.36
N ALA A 80 -17.86 -3.80 0.56
CA ALA A 80 -16.53 -3.20 0.42
C ALA A 80 -15.48 -3.94 1.27
N ALA A 81 -14.26 -4.07 0.75
CA ALA A 81 -13.15 -4.67 1.50
C ALA A 81 -12.70 -3.76 2.66
N ALA A 82 -12.84 -2.44 2.48
CA ALA A 82 -12.60 -1.43 3.51
C ALA A 82 -13.67 -0.35 3.42
N GLY A 83 -14.23 0.07 4.55
CA GLY A 83 -15.25 1.11 4.57
C GLY A 83 -16.60 0.67 3.99
N THR A 84 -17.17 1.47 3.09
CA THR A 84 -18.55 1.31 2.56
C THR A 84 -18.64 1.31 1.04
N GLN A 85 -17.59 1.71 0.35
CA GLN A 85 -17.53 1.87 -1.11
C GLN A 85 -16.20 1.34 -1.66
N TYR A 86 -16.15 1.16 -2.97
CA TYR A 86 -14.97 0.73 -3.72
C TYR A 86 -15.06 1.22 -5.16
N LEU A 87 -13.94 1.18 -5.86
CA LEU A 87 -13.86 1.55 -7.27
C LEU A 87 -14.16 0.35 -8.17
N GLU A 88 -14.94 0.56 -9.24
CA GLU A 88 -14.94 -0.28 -10.44
C GLU A 88 -14.07 0.37 -11.52
N LEU A 89 -13.10 -0.37 -12.08
CA LEU A 89 -12.15 0.19 -13.05
C LEU A 89 -12.82 0.70 -14.32
N ASN A 90 -13.89 0.03 -14.78
CA ASN A 90 -14.58 0.34 -16.03
C ASN A 90 -15.95 0.94 -15.75
N ALA A 91 -16.12 2.23 -16.00
CA ALA A 91 -17.45 2.83 -16.00
C ALA A 91 -18.22 2.52 -17.30
N GLU A 92 -17.63 2.86 -18.45
CA GLU A 92 -18.23 2.69 -19.78
C GLU A 92 -17.29 1.98 -20.78
N ARG A 93 -16.02 1.88 -20.43
CA ARG A 93 -14.96 1.34 -21.31
C ARG A 93 -13.76 0.88 -20.47
N LEU A 94 -12.85 0.15 -21.10
CA LEU A 94 -11.56 -0.16 -20.48
C LEU A 94 -10.82 1.14 -20.11
N THR A 95 -10.45 1.27 -18.85
CA THR A 95 -9.77 2.45 -18.30
C THR A 95 -8.54 2.07 -17.52
N SER A 96 -7.73 3.06 -17.18
CA SER A 96 -6.76 2.94 -16.10
C SER A 96 -6.93 4.07 -15.10
N VAL A 97 -6.66 3.76 -13.82
CA VAL A 97 -6.59 4.76 -12.76
C VAL A 97 -5.21 4.77 -12.16
N SER A 98 -4.75 5.95 -11.76
CA SER A 98 -3.37 6.11 -11.25
C SER A 98 -3.27 7.18 -10.17
N GLN A 99 -2.27 7.03 -9.32
CA GLN A 99 -1.87 8.02 -8.33
C GLN A 99 -0.36 8.17 -8.31
N SER A 100 0.13 9.42 -8.24
CA SER A 100 1.55 9.73 -8.04
C SER A 100 1.87 9.66 -6.54
N ILE A 101 2.73 8.73 -6.16
CA ILE A 101 3.14 8.49 -4.78
C ILE A 101 4.47 9.19 -4.54
N ALA A 102 4.57 10.02 -3.50
CA ALA A 102 5.83 10.61 -3.08
C ALA A 102 6.75 9.51 -2.54
N THR A 103 7.96 9.41 -3.11
CA THR A 103 8.92 8.34 -2.79
C THR A 103 10.32 8.90 -2.66
N THR A 104 11.25 8.06 -2.21
CA THR A 104 12.70 8.33 -2.21
C THR A 104 13.38 7.32 -3.12
N ALA A 105 14.27 7.78 -4.00
CA ALA A 105 15.01 6.89 -4.89
C ALA A 105 15.73 5.78 -4.11
N GLY A 106 15.60 4.53 -4.55
CA GLY A 106 16.15 3.35 -3.87
C GLY A 106 15.33 2.89 -2.65
N GLY A 107 14.31 3.64 -2.23
CA GLY A 107 13.43 3.26 -1.12
C GLY A 107 12.54 2.07 -1.48
N THR A 108 12.34 1.18 -0.50
CA THR A 108 11.43 0.03 -0.61
C THR A 108 10.11 0.35 0.05
N TYR A 109 9.02 -0.02 -0.60
CA TYR A 109 7.65 0.25 -0.18
C TYR A 109 6.84 -1.04 -0.23
N ALA A 110 5.98 -1.25 0.77
CA ALA A 110 5.00 -2.33 0.76
C ALA A 110 3.73 -1.85 0.06
N LEU A 111 3.48 -2.35 -1.14
CA LEU A 111 2.22 -2.16 -1.87
C LEU A 111 1.26 -3.27 -1.53
N SER A 112 0.02 -2.94 -1.20
CA SER A 112 -1.07 -3.90 -1.08
C SER A 112 -2.40 -3.29 -1.54
N PHE A 113 -3.33 -4.14 -1.97
CA PHE A 113 -4.69 -3.75 -2.31
C PHE A 113 -5.62 -4.97 -2.35
N ALA A 114 -6.91 -4.73 -2.19
CA ALA A 114 -7.95 -5.72 -2.42
C ALA A 114 -8.50 -5.58 -3.84
N TYR A 115 -8.76 -6.71 -4.50
CA TYR A 115 -9.39 -6.74 -5.83
C TYR A 115 -10.39 -7.88 -5.94
N SER A 116 -11.39 -7.70 -6.80
CA SER A 116 -12.40 -8.69 -7.12
C SER A 116 -12.88 -8.49 -8.56
N GLY A 117 -13.54 -9.47 -9.15
CA GLY A 117 -14.26 -9.31 -10.39
C GLY A 117 -15.73 -8.97 -10.16
N ARG A 118 -16.36 -8.39 -11.16
CA ARG A 118 -17.79 -8.11 -11.14
C ARG A 118 -18.59 -9.42 -11.29
N PRO A 119 -19.47 -9.78 -10.33
CA PRO A 119 -20.12 -11.10 -10.30
C PRO A 119 -21.04 -11.40 -11.49
N ASN A 120 -21.69 -10.40 -12.04
CA ASN A 120 -22.69 -10.56 -13.11
C ASN A 120 -22.15 -10.23 -14.51
N THR A 121 -20.86 -10.40 -14.74
CA THR A 121 -20.24 -10.15 -16.06
C THR A 121 -20.83 -11.09 -17.11
N PRO A 122 -21.35 -10.56 -18.24
CA PRO A 122 -21.98 -11.36 -19.29
C PRO A 122 -21.06 -12.45 -19.84
N GLY A 123 -21.64 -13.63 -20.09
CA GLY A 123 -20.90 -14.77 -20.65
C GLY A 123 -19.88 -15.39 -19.68
N GLY A 124 -19.91 -15.03 -18.39
CA GLY A 124 -18.97 -15.54 -17.39
C GLY A 124 -17.53 -15.06 -17.60
N ALA A 125 -17.33 -14.01 -18.39
CA ALA A 125 -16.00 -13.44 -18.61
C ALA A 125 -15.43 -12.88 -17.30
N SER A 126 -14.14 -13.07 -17.09
CA SER A 126 -13.45 -12.54 -15.92
C SER A 126 -12.91 -11.14 -16.20
N SER A 127 -13.00 -10.26 -15.19
CA SER A 127 -12.32 -8.96 -15.24
C SER A 127 -10.82 -9.16 -15.14
N LEU A 128 -10.06 -8.50 -16.00
CA LEU A 128 -8.61 -8.61 -16.05
C LEU A 128 -7.96 -7.26 -15.75
N MET A 129 -6.96 -7.26 -14.88
CA MET A 129 -6.27 -6.06 -14.45
C MET A 129 -4.75 -6.24 -14.44
N ASN A 130 -4.04 -5.27 -15.02
CA ASN A 130 -2.60 -5.10 -14.85
C ASN A 130 -2.29 -4.03 -13.81
N VAL A 131 -1.19 -4.20 -13.10
CA VAL A 131 -0.70 -3.25 -12.09
C VAL A 131 0.72 -2.83 -12.44
N TYR A 132 0.98 -1.54 -12.35
CA TYR A 132 2.28 -0.95 -12.67
C TYR A 132 2.80 -0.08 -11.52
N TRP A 133 4.10 -0.13 -11.35
CA TRP A 133 4.86 0.79 -10.50
C TRP A 133 5.89 1.53 -11.37
N GLY A 134 5.64 2.82 -11.62
CA GLY A 134 6.33 3.54 -12.67
C GLY A 134 6.08 2.91 -14.04
N SER A 135 7.14 2.51 -14.72
CA SER A 135 7.07 1.78 -15.99
C SER A 135 7.09 0.25 -15.84
N THR A 136 7.27 -0.27 -14.62
CA THR A 136 7.41 -1.70 -14.37
C THR A 136 6.04 -2.35 -14.22
N LEU A 137 5.74 -3.36 -15.04
CA LEU A 137 4.58 -4.23 -14.88
C LEU A 137 4.82 -5.18 -13.70
N LEU A 138 4.03 -5.05 -12.63
CA LEU A 138 4.13 -5.88 -11.43
C LEU A 138 3.43 -7.23 -11.59
N THR A 139 2.47 -7.32 -12.50
CA THR A 139 1.62 -8.49 -12.74
C THR A 139 1.88 -9.06 -14.13
N PRO A 140 2.99 -9.79 -14.36
CA PRO A 140 3.31 -10.35 -15.68
C PRO A 140 2.23 -11.33 -16.19
N THR A 141 1.49 -11.95 -15.25
CA THR A 141 0.17 -12.55 -15.51
C THR A 141 -0.87 -11.62 -14.91
N ALA A 142 -1.81 -11.15 -15.74
CA ALA A 142 -2.86 -10.25 -15.29
C ALA A 142 -3.64 -10.84 -14.11
N LEU A 143 -4.01 -9.99 -13.17
CA LEU A 143 -4.89 -10.38 -12.08
C LEU A 143 -6.28 -10.66 -12.63
N VAL A 144 -6.81 -11.82 -12.27
CA VAL A 144 -8.14 -12.27 -12.69
C VAL A 144 -9.09 -12.06 -11.50
N GLY A 145 -10.02 -11.13 -11.65
CA GLY A 145 -11.11 -10.98 -10.69
C GLY A 145 -12.10 -12.14 -10.82
N THR A 146 -12.45 -12.78 -9.69
CA THR A 146 -13.46 -13.84 -9.69
C THR A 146 -14.85 -13.26 -9.90
N THR A 147 -15.70 -13.96 -10.64
CA THR A 147 -17.10 -13.57 -10.88
C THR A 147 -18.00 -13.83 -9.66
N THR A 148 -17.45 -14.25 -8.54
CA THR A 148 -18.18 -14.53 -7.29
C THR A 148 -18.24 -13.33 -6.35
N GLY A 149 -17.57 -12.22 -6.67
CA GLY A 149 -17.50 -11.04 -5.80
C GLY A 149 -16.67 -11.26 -4.52
N VAL A 150 -15.81 -12.27 -4.51
CA VAL A 150 -14.91 -12.53 -3.38
C VAL A 150 -13.65 -11.69 -3.54
N TRP A 151 -13.32 -10.92 -2.50
CA TRP A 151 -12.10 -10.14 -2.46
C TRP A 151 -10.87 -11.02 -2.34
N GLN A 152 -9.86 -10.69 -3.15
CA GLN A 152 -8.51 -11.23 -3.09
C GLN A 152 -7.56 -10.10 -2.70
N THR A 153 -6.46 -10.42 -2.04
CA THR A 153 -5.45 -9.44 -1.67
C THR A 153 -4.20 -9.66 -2.50
N TYR A 154 -3.70 -8.59 -3.10
CA TYR A 154 -2.36 -8.53 -3.69
C TYR A 154 -1.43 -7.83 -2.71
N SER A 155 -0.19 -8.32 -2.59
CA SER A 155 0.84 -7.67 -1.77
C SER A 155 2.22 -7.93 -2.39
N GLN A 156 3.02 -6.87 -2.52
CA GLN A 156 4.39 -6.94 -3.05
C GLN A 156 5.23 -5.77 -2.54
N ASN A 157 6.51 -6.02 -2.27
CA ASN A 157 7.47 -4.95 -2.07
C ASN A 157 7.90 -4.39 -3.43
N VAL A 158 7.90 -3.06 -3.55
CA VAL A 158 8.30 -2.32 -4.73
C VAL A 158 9.43 -1.35 -4.40
N THR A 159 10.33 -1.10 -5.36
CA THR A 159 11.43 -0.15 -5.18
C THR A 159 11.18 1.09 -6.03
N ALA A 160 11.32 2.26 -5.43
CA ALA A 160 11.20 3.53 -6.14
C ALA A 160 12.48 3.90 -6.87
N LEU A 161 12.36 4.41 -8.10
CA LEU A 161 13.48 4.85 -8.92
C LEU A 161 13.74 6.37 -8.81
N GLY A 162 12.82 7.12 -8.19
CA GLY A 162 12.88 8.58 -8.08
C GLY A 162 12.16 9.13 -6.85
N SER A 163 12.01 10.45 -6.80
CA SER A 163 11.26 11.14 -5.75
C SER A 163 9.74 11.01 -5.88
N SER A 164 9.26 10.39 -6.97
CA SER A 164 7.86 10.07 -7.22
C SER A 164 7.76 8.77 -8.00
N SER A 165 6.76 7.96 -7.68
CA SER A 165 6.42 6.72 -8.38
C SER A 165 4.94 6.72 -8.74
N LEU A 166 4.63 6.42 -9.99
CA LEU A 166 3.24 6.31 -10.46
C LEU A 166 2.73 4.91 -10.17
N LEU A 167 1.75 4.78 -9.28
CA LEU A 167 0.97 3.55 -9.12
C LEU A 167 -0.19 3.59 -10.11
N ARG A 168 -0.32 2.57 -10.98
CA ARG A 168 -1.37 2.50 -12.01
C ARG A 168 -2.01 1.13 -12.05
N PHE A 169 -3.33 1.11 -12.05
CA PHE A 169 -4.19 -0.04 -12.29
C PHE A 169 -4.82 0.11 -13.67
N GLU A 170 -4.69 -0.89 -14.52
CA GLU A 170 -5.16 -0.86 -15.90
C GLU A 170 -6.08 -2.04 -16.18
N SER A 171 -7.31 -1.75 -16.54
CA SER A 171 -8.23 -2.78 -17.04
C SER A 171 -7.84 -3.21 -18.44
N ILE A 172 -7.71 -4.51 -18.65
CA ILE A 172 -7.42 -5.11 -19.96
C ILE A 172 -8.51 -6.06 -20.42
N GLY A 173 -9.61 -6.16 -19.70
CA GLY A 173 -10.76 -7.00 -20.05
C GLY A 173 -11.88 -6.95 -19.01
N PRO A 174 -13.05 -7.53 -19.37
CA PRO A 174 -13.35 -8.21 -20.63
C PRO A 174 -13.63 -7.24 -21.78
N VAL A 175 -12.98 -7.43 -22.92
CA VAL A 175 -13.17 -6.58 -24.10
C VAL A 175 -14.59 -6.70 -24.67
N SER A 176 -15.20 -7.87 -24.54
CA SER A 176 -16.58 -8.14 -25.00
C SER A 176 -17.67 -7.47 -24.15
N ALA A 177 -17.31 -7.03 -22.94
CA ALA A 177 -18.21 -6.37 -22.01
C ALA A 177 -17.43 -5.27 -21.24
N PRO A 178 -17.02 -4.20 -21.92
CA PRO A 178 -16.03 -3.24 -21.41
C PRO A 178 -16.53 -2.35 -20.27
N THR A 179 -17.79 -2.43 -19.92
CA THR A 179 -18.39 -1.74 -18.76
C THR A 179 -18.34 -2.57 -17.47
N TYR A 180 -17.80 -3.80 -17.54
CA TYR A 180 -17.68 -4.71 -16.39
C TYR A 180 -16.21 -4.84 -16.01
N GLY A 181 -15.77 -4.03 -15.05
CA GLY A 181 -14.39 -3.95 -14.64
C GLY A 181 -14.03 -4.77 -13.40
N SER A 182 -12.76 -4.80 -13.10
CA SER A 182 -12.29 -5.27 -11.79
C SER A 182 -12.70 -4.26 -10.72
N TYR A 183 -13.11 -4.77 -9.57
CA TYR A 183 -13.27 -3.99 -8.36
C TYR A 183 -11.91 -3.80 -7.67
N LEU A 184 -11.68 -2.62 -7.14
CA LEU A 184 -10.46 -2.22 -6.45
C LEU A 184 -10.81 -1.51 -5.15
N ASP A 185 -10.14 -1.88 -4.06
CA ASP A 185 -10.36 -1.30 -2.74
C ASP A 185 -9.12 -1.44 -1.86
N ASN A 186 -9.09 -0.71 -0.74
CA ASN A 186 -8.05 -0.81 0.30
C ASN A 186 -6.62 -0.74 -0.27
N VAL A 187 -6.39 0.19 -1.19
CA VAL A 187 -5.05 0.41 -1.78
C VAL A 187 -4.16 1.10 -0.77
N SER A 188 -2.99 0.52 -0.53
CA SER A 188 -2.02 1.00 0.45
C SER A 188 -0.61 0.93 -0.11
N VAL A 189 0.18 1.95 0.15
CA VAL A 189 1.63 2.00 -0.08
C VAL A 189 2.29 2.54 1.16
N MET A 190 3.04 1.69 1.85
CA MET A 190 3.74 2.06 3.08
C MET A 190 5.25 2.03 2.88
N ALA A 191 5.96 3.04 3.40
CA ALA A 191 7.42 2.97 3.47
C ALA A 191 7.84 1.82 4.40
N ALA A 192 8.80 0.99 3.96
CA ALA A 192 9.37 -0.02 4.84
C ALA A 192 10.05 0.67 6.04
N VAL A 193 9.60 0.36 7.24
CA VAL A 193 10.26 0.82 8.46
C VAL A 193 11.41 -0.14 8.74
N PRO A 194 12.66 0.33 8.83
CA PRO A 194 13.76 -0.51 9.28
C PRO A 194 13.44 -1.07 10.67
N GLU A 195 13.55 -2.37 10.84
CA GLU A 195 13.23 -3.03 12.10
C GLU A 195 14.11 -2.48 13.23
N PRO A 196 13.58 -2.35 14.47
CA PRO A 196 14.36 -1.87 15.63
C PRO A 196 15.65 -2.65 15.85
N GLU A 197 15.67 -3.93 15.46
CA GLU A 197 16.85 -4.80 15.49
C GLU A 197 18.00 -4.28 14.63
N THR A 198 17.71 -3.68 13.47
CA THR A 198 18.73 -3.08 12.61
C THR A 198 19.43 -1.92 13.29
N TYR A 199 18.69 -1.06 14.00
CA TYR A 199 19.28 0.03 14.79
C TYR A 199 20.05 -0.49 16.00
N ALA A 200 19.55 -1.53 16.68
CA ALA A 200 20.22 -2.16 17.80
C ALA A 200 21.56 -2.80 17.36
N MET A 201 21.59 -3.50 16.24
CA MET A 201 22.81 -4.09 15.67
C MET A 201 23.82 -3.03 15.24
N MET A 202 23.36 -1.92 14.63
CA MET A 202 24.22 -0.80 14.27
C MET A 202 24.85 -0.15 15.52
N LEU A 203 24.06 0.10 16.56
CA LEU A 203 24.54 0.67 17.83
C LEU A 203 25.51 -0.27 18.55
N LEU A 204 25.25 -1.57 18.55
CA LEU A 204 26.16 -2.58 19.08
C LEU A 204 27.49 -2.59 18.32
N GLY A 205 27.43 -2.54 16.98
CA GLY A 205 28.63 -2.48 16.14
C GLY A 205 29.47 -1.23 16.40
N LEU A 206 28.84 -0.07 16.48
CA LEU A 206 29.51 1.19 16.82
C LEU A 206 30.09 1.19 18.24
N GLY A 207 29.35 0.61 19.21
CA GLY A 207 29.80 0.44 20.59
C GLY A 207 31.05 -0.43 20.70
N LEU A 208 31.08 -1.55 19.98
CA LEU A 208 32.25 -2.45 19.92
C LEU A 208 33.45 -1.76 19.28
N LEU A 209 33.28 -1.03 18.19
CA LEU A 209 34.34 -0.26 17.54
C LEU A 209 34.92 0.81 18.47
N GLY A 210 34.06 1.55 19.18
CA GLY A 210 34.49 2.54 20.18
C GLY A 210 35.26 1.91 21.34
N PHE A 211 34.82 0.75 21.81
CA PHE A 211 35.53 0.01 22.88
C PHE A 211 36.94 -0.45 22.46
N VAL A 212 37.06 -1.01 21.24
CA VAL A 212 38.35 -1.48 20.69
C VAL A 212 39.29 -0.30 20.45
N ALA A 213 38.80 0.83 19.90
CA ALA A 213 39.60 2.03 19.68
C ALA A 213 40.14 2.61 21.00
N ARG A 214 39.30 2.65 22.06
CA ARG A 214 39.73 3.11 23.39
C ARG A 214 40.81 2.21 24.01
N ARG A 215 40.71 0.91 23.80
CA ARG A 215 41.70 -0.07 24.33
C ARG A 215 43.07 0.07 23.63
N LYS A 216 43.09 0.38 22.31
CA LYS A 216 44.34 0.65 21.59
C LYS A 216 45.06 1.92 22.02
N ASN A 217 44.32 2.95 22.46
CA ASN A 217 44.90 4.23 22.91
C ASN A 217 45.31 4.21 24.40
N ALA A 218 44.98 3.15 25.12
CA ALA A 218 45.32 2.97 26.54
C ALA A 218 46.50 1.99 26.80
N ALA A 219 47.04 1.41 25.72
CA ALA A 219 48.24 0.55 25.70
C ALA A 219 49.40 1.29 25.06
#